data_9d7bbe4cad55450e0ece3a126f61ce38
#
_entry.id   9d7bbe4cad55450e0ece3a126f61ce38
#
_cell.length_a   1.000
_cell.length_b   1.000
_cell.length_c   1.000
_cell.angle_alpha   90.00
_cell.angle_beta   90.00
_cell.angle_gamma   90.00
#
_symmetry.space_group_name_H-M   'P 1'
#
loop_
_entity.id
_entity.type
_entity.pdbx_description
1 polymer ?
#
loop_
_entity_poly.entity_id
_entity_poly.type
_entity_poly.pdbx_seq_one_letter_code
_entity_poly.pdbx_strand_id
1 'polypeptide(L)'
;DKVDDTADNQNTKESGSGLLELLTANNVAVIDELDSWRAGVRAAGQPLVDHGDVLEEYVERTIEVIEEKGAYVVIAPHISLIHARPEDGVINKSMGLGIIKEGVNFGHDYDPVHLIFTLAPIDEVAHLTALSELLKLIDEYNFVEEMLTVDSKQDAVAKIEGMLTKS
;
A
#
# COMPACT_ATOMS: atom_id res chain seq x y z
N ASP A 1 -25.28 -25.78 -12.24
CA ASP A 1 -26.42 -25.10 -11.65
C ASP A 1 -26.03 -24.55 -10.28
N LYS A 2 -26.50 -25.13 -9.19
CA LYS A 2 -26.20 -24.56 -7.89
C LYS A 2 -24.70 -24.55 -7.57
N VAL A 3 -24.02 -25.61 -7.95
CA VAL A 3 -22.59 -25.72 -7.70
C VAL A 3 -21.85 -24.65 -8.51
N ASP A 4 -22.31 -24.44 -9.73
CA ASP A 4 -21.69 -23.44 -10.58
C ASP A 4 -21.84 -22.05 -10.03
N ASP A 5 -23.02 -21.73 -9.50
CA ASP A 5 -23.24 -20.41 -8.92
C ASP A 5 -22.33 -20.17 -7.72
N THR A 6 -22.16 -21.18 -6.89
CA THR A 6 -21.27 -21.07 -5.75
C THR A 6 -19.84 -20.87 -6.19
N ALA A 7 -19.42 -21.63 -7.19
CA ALA A 7 -18.06 -21.50 -7.70
C ALA A 7 -17.82 -20.12 -8.28
N ASP A 8 -18.79 -19.57 -8.99
CA ASP A 8 -18.64 -18.23 -9.56
C ASP A 8 -18.47 -17.18 -8.47
N ASN A 9 -19.25 -17.28 -7.41
CA ASN A 9 -19.15 -16.35 -6.32
C ASN A 9 -17.78 -16.43 -5.64
N GLN A 10 -17.28 -17.64 -5.45
CA GLN A 10 -15.99 -17.83 -4.85
C GLN A 10 -14.87 -17.30 -5.73
N ASN A 11 -15.00 -17.50 -7.04
CA ASN A 11 -13.99 -16.99 -7.97
C ASN A 11 -13.95 -15.47 -7.94
N THR A 12 -15.11 -14.83 -7.87
CA THR A 12 -15.15 -13.38 -7.78
C THR A 12 -14.42 -12.88 -6.55
N LYS A 13 -14.62 -13.53 -5.41
CA LYS A 13 -13.94 -13.13 -4.18
C LYS A 13 -12.45 -13.36 -4.28
N GLU A 14 -12.04 -14.48 -4.85
CA GLU A 14 -10.62 -14.82 -4.93
C GLU A 14 -9.88 -13.93 -5.88
N SER A 15 -10.49 -13.58 -7.01
CA SER A 15 -9.83 -12.74 -8.00
C SER A 15 -9.79 -11.28 -7.59
N GLY A 16 -10.61 -10.89 -6.60
CA GLY A 16 -10.71 -9.51 -6.18
C GLY A 16 -10.41 -9.34 -4.70
N SER A 17 -9.19 -9.64 -4.29
CA SER A 17 -8.79 -9.39 -2.91
C SER A 17 -8.99 -7.91 -2.59
N GLY A 18 -9.74 -7.62 -1.53
CA GLY A 18 -9.97 -6.25 -1.11
C GLY A 18 -8.75 -5.66 -0.44
N LEU A 19 -8.80 -4.35 -0.25
CA LEU A 19 -7.68 -3.62 0.32
C LEU A 19 -7.29 -4.19 1.69
N LEU A 20 -8.26 -4.44 2.57
CA LEU A 20 -7.97 -4.90 3.92
C LEU A 20 -7.58 -6.37 4.00
N GLU A 21 -7.76 -7.11 2.92
CA GLU A 21 -7.22 -8.47 2.86
C GLU A 21 -5.72 -8.46 2.64
N LEU A 22 -5.24 -7.45 1.92
CA LEU A 22 -3.81 -7.31 1.65
C LEU A 22 -3.11 -6.42 2.66
N LEU A 23 -3.80 -5.42 3.17
CA LEU A 23 -3.24 -4.44 4.10
C LEU A 23 -3.81 -4.68 5.49
N THR A 24 -3.13 -5.51 6.27
CA THR A 24 -3.51 -5.76 7.65
C THR A 24 -2.73 -4.83 8.58
N ALA A 25 -3.12 -4.77 9.85
CA ALA A 25 -2.42 -3.91 10.82
C ALA A 25 -0.94 -4.25 10.91
N ASN A 26 -0.58 -5.51 10.74
CA ASN A 26 0.82 -5.92 10.80
C ASN A 26 1.65 -5.36 9.64
N ASN A 27 0.99 -4.90 8.59
CA ASN A 27 1.68 -4.35 7.42
C ASN A 27 1.74 -2.82 7.44
N VAL A 28 1.32 -2.19 8.55
CA VAL A 28 1.33 -0.74 8.68
C VAL A 28 2.44 -0.31 9.62
N ALA A 29 3.17 0.73 9.24
CA ALA A 29 4.19 1.36 10.10
C ALA A 29 3.80 2.82 10.29
N VAL A 30 3.75 3.28 11.54
CA VAL A 30 3.45 4.67 11.88
C VAL A 30 4.73 5.28 12.42
N ILE A 31 5.22 6.32 11.76
CA ILE A 31 6.55 6.88 12.01
C ILE A 31 6.44 8.39 12.09
N ASP A 32 7.14 9.01 13.04
CA ASP A 32 7.06 10.46 13.18
C ASP A 32 7.82 11.18 12.08
N GLU A 33 9.09 10.84 11.87
CA GLU A 33 9.88 11.52 10.85
C GLU A 33 10.98 10.60 10.33
N LEU A 34 11.39 10.85 9.09
CA LEU A 34 12.48 10.15 8.43
C LEU A 34 13.26 11.16 7.58
N ASP A 35 14.52 10.86 7.33
CA ASP A 35 15.43 11.80 6.66
C ASP A 35 15.23 11.91 5.15
N SER A 36 14.69 10.88 4.53
CA SER A 36 14.66 10.83 3.07
C SER A 36 13.55 9.94 2.56
N TRP A 37 13.23 10.10 1.26
CA TRP A 37 12.25 9.23 0.64
C TRP A 37 12.72 7.77 0.62
N ARG A 38 14.05 7.55 0.51
CA ARG A 38 14.58 6.18 0.53
C ARG A 38 14.32 5.54 1.88
N ALA A 39 14.54 6.26 2.97
CA ALA A 39 14.22 5.77 4.30
C ALA A 39 12.73 5.50 4.42
N GLY A 40 11.89 6.35 3.81
CA GLY A 40 10.44 6.16 3.82
C GLY A 40 10.03 4.88 3.12
N VAL A 41 10.59 4.62 1.94
CA VAL A 41 10.29 3.41 1.18
C VAL A 41 10.71 2.16 1.96
N ARG A 42 11.89 2.20 2.57
CA ARG A 42 12.37 1.07 3.38
C ARG A 42 11.46 0.82 4.57
N ALA A 43 11.07 1.88 5.26
CA ALA A 43 10.18 1.75 6.43
C ALA A 43 8.82 1.21 6.04
N ALA A 44 8.27 1.64 4.90
CA ALA A 44 6.97 1.16 4.44
C ALA A 44 7.02 -0.30 4.02
N GLY A 45 8.16 -0.76 3.49
CA GLY A 45 8.30 -2.15 3.05
C GLY A 45 8.76 -3.10 4.14
N GLN A 46 9.32 -2.58 5.24
CA GLN A 46 9.90 -3.43 6.27
C GLN A 46 8.94 -4.45 6.87
N PRO A 47 7.68 -4.08 7.18
CA PRO A 47 6.76 -5.10 7.70
C PRO A 47 6.56 -6.27 6.75
N LEU A 48 6.57 -6.03 5.44
CA LEU A 48 6.40 -7.12 4.46
C LEU A 48 7.62 -8.03 4.47
N VAL A 49 8.81 -7.47 4.65
CA VAL A 49 10.03 -8.27 4.77
C VAL A 49 9.98 -9.10 6.05
N ASP A 50 9.61 -8.47 7.16
CA ASP A 50 9.59 -9.13 8.47
C ASP A 50 8.62 -10.31 8.48
N HIS A 51 7.52 -10.21 7.74
CA HIS A 51 6.51 -11.28 7.70
C HIS A 51 6.79 -12.31 6.61
N GLY A 52 7.87 -12.12 5.85
CA GLY A 52 8.20 -13.07 4.79
C GLY A 52 7.34 -12.95 3.54
N ASP A 53 6.66 -11.83 3.35
CA ASP A 53 5.83 -11.61 2.17
C ASP A 53 6.65 -11.16 0.98
N VAL A 54 7.75 -10.46 1.22
CA VAL A 54 8.69 -10.07 0.18
C VAL A 54 10.12 -10.27 0.69
N LEU A 55 11.05 -10.42 -0.23
CA LEU A 55 12.47 -10.41 0.09
C LEU A 55 12.93 -8.97 0.26
N GLU A 56 14.00 -8.78 1.00
CA GLU A 56 14.60 -7.45 1.17
C GLU A 56 14.98 -6.85 -0.19
N GLU A 57 15.44 -7.69 -1.11
CA GLU A 57 15.80 -7.25 -2.46
C GLU A 57 14.62 -6.62 -3.20
N TYR A 58 13.39 -7.05 -2.90
CA TYR A 58 12.22 -6.45 -3.52
C TYR A 58 12.13 -4.96 -3.19
N VAL A 59 12.30 -4.63 -1.92
CA VAL A 59 12.24 -3.23 -1.46
C VAL A 59 13.37 -2.43 -2.09
N GLU A 60 14.58 -2.97 -2.11
CA GLU A 60 15.72 -2.27 -2.70
C GLU A 60 15.52 -2.08 -4.21
N ARG A 61 14.87 -3.04 -4.88
CA ARG A 61 14.58 -2.90 -6.30
C ARG A 61 13.59 -1.76 -6.56
N THR A 62 12.59 -1.58 -5.68
CA THR A 62 11.67 -0.45 -5.85
C THR A 62 12.41 0.87 -5.76
N ILE A 63 13.41 0.97 -4.87
CA ILE A 63 14.22 2.18 -4.74
C ILE A 63 15.02 2.43 -6.01
N GLU A 64 15.64 1.38 -6.56
CA GLU A 64 16.40 1.50 -7.80
C GLU A 64 15.53 2.00 -8.95
N VAL A 65 14.30 1.48 -9.05
CA VAL A 65 13.39 1.88 -10.11
C VAL A 65 13.02 3.36 -9.98
N ILE A 66 12.79 3.82 -8.76
CA ILE A 66 12.50 5.23 -8.52
C ILE A 66 13.70 6.10 -8.88
N GLU A 67 14.90 5.66 -8.53
CA GLU A 67 16.12 6.40 -8.88
C GLU A 67 16.29 6.51 -10.39
N GLU A 68 15.95 5.46 -11.12
CA GLU A 68 16.08 5.45 -12.58
C GLU A 68 14.99 6.27 -13.27
N LYS A 69 13.76 6.18 -12.80
CA LYS A 69 12.62 6.73 -13.51
C LYS A 69 12.04 7.99 -12.89
N GLY A 70 12.44 8.34 -11.68
CA GLY A 70 11.97 9.53 -11.01
C GLY A 70 10.74 9.29 -10.16
N ALA A 71 10.12 10.38 -9.72
CA ALA A 71 9.06 10.37 -8.71
C ALA A 71 7.68 10.03 -9.27
N TYR A 72 7.60 9.22 -10.32
CA TYR A 72 6.33 8.83 -10.93
C TYR A 72 5.43 8.06 -9.95
N VAL A 73 6.02 7.54 -8.87
CA VAL A 73 5.26 6.79 -7.87
C VAL A 73 4.37 7.68 -7.00
N VAL A 74 4.56 9.01 -7.04
CA VAL A 74 3.71 9.92 -6.30
C VAL A 74 2.44 10.13 -7.12
N ILE A 75 1.34 9.51 -6.70
CA ILE A 75 0.14 9.40 -7.51
C ILE A 75 -0.95 10.41 -7.17
N ALA A 76 -0.85 11.05 -6.01
CA ALA A 76 -1.83 12.02 -5.54
C ALA A 76 -1.14 12.88 -4.49
N PRO A 77 -1.72 14.04 -4.12
CA PRO A 77 -1.09 14.88 -3.09
C PRO A 77 -0.79 14.08 -1.83
N HIS A 78 0.50 14.04 -1.46
CA HIS A 78 0.99 13.43 -0.23
C HIS A 78 0.94 11.90 -0.20
N ILE A 79 0.70 11.26 -1.36
CA ILE A 79 0.54 9.79 -1.41
C ILE A 79 1.41 9.21 -2.52
N SER A 80 2.13 8.14 -2.21
CA SER A 80 2.85 7.36 -3.22
C SER A 80 2.40 5.91 -3.20
N LEU A 81 2.48 5.26 -4.36
CA LEU A 81 2.19 3.84 -4.52
C LEU A 81 3.36 3.21 -5.26
N ILE A 82 4.02 2.28 -4.61
CA ILE A 82 5.31 1.75 -5.03
C ILE A 82 5.19 0.26 -5.28
N HIS A 83 5.79 -0.21 -6.37
CA HIS A 83 5.89 -1.64 -6.62
C HIS A 83 7.04 -1.92 -7.59
N ALA A 84 7.47 -3.16 -7.60
CA ALA A 84 8.38 -3.69 -8.61
C ALA A 84 7.69 -4.94 -9.18
N ARG A 85 8.43 -5.76 -9.90
CA ARG A 85 7.84 -6.95 -10.54
C ARG A 85 7.78 -8.11 -9.53
N PRO A 86 6.80 -9.02 -9.68
CA PRO A 86 6.74 -10.17 -8.79
C PRO A 86 8.05 -10.95 -8.71
N GLU A 87 8.74 -11.12 -9.84
CA GLU A 87 9.99 -11.86 -9.88
C GLU A 87 11.15 -11.14 -9.17
N ASP A 88 10.95 -9.88 -8.81
CA ASP A 88 11.97 -9.13 -8.06
C ASP A 88 11.99 -9.49 -6.59
N GLY A 89 11.09 -10.34 -6.12
CA GLY A 89 11.17 -10.83 -4.76
C GLY A 89 9.86 -10.93 -4.00
N VAL A 90 8.71 -11.03 -4.68
CA VAL A 90 7.44 -11.24 -3.99
C VAL A 90 7.27 -12.72 -3.67
N ILE A 91 6.95 -13.01 -2.42
CA ILE A 91 6.67 -14.36 -1.94
C ILE A 91 5.18 -14.57 -1.81
N ASN A 92 4.50 -13.63 -1.13
CA ASN A 92 3.04 -13.66 -0.98
C ASN A 92 2.48 -12.31 -1.40
N LYS A 93 1.32 -12.31 -2.07
CA LYS A 93 0.69 -11.05 -2.42
C LYS A 93 0.34 -10.29 -1.13
N SER A 94 0.61 -8.99 -1.12
CA SER A 94 0.42 -8.19 0.10
C SER A 94 0.50 -6.72 -0.24
N MET A 95 0.17 -5.90 0.73
CA MET A 95 0.32 -4.45 0.62
C MET A 95 0.78 -3.91 1.97
N GLY A 96 1.72 -2.97 1.94
CA GLY A 96 2.19 -2.29 3.12
C GLY A 96 1.85 -0.82 3.07
N LEU A 97 1.85 -0.18 4.23
CA LEU A 97 1.61 1.27 4.34
C LEU A 97 2.54 1.85 5.37
N GLY A 98 3.33 2.83 4.96
CA GLY A 98 4.09 3.66 5.88
C GLY A 98 3.39 5.00 6.03
N ILE A 99 3.05 5.36 7.25
CA ILE A 99 2.47 6.66 7.58
C ILE A 99 3.57 7.47 8.24
N ILE A 100 4.02 8.52 7.55
CA ILE A 100 5.13 9.36 8.01
C ILE A 100 4.56 10.71 8.36
N LYS A 101 4.49 11.00 9.66
CA LYS A 101 3.78 12.20 10.14
C LYS A 101 4.36 13.47 9.58
N GLU A 102 5.68 13.60 9.52
CA GLU A 102 6.35 14.77 8.95
C GLU A 102 6.45 14.70 7.43
N GLY A 103 6.31 13.51 6.86
CA GLY A 103 6.43 13.32 5.43
C GLY A 103 7.88 13.26 4.95
N VAL A 104 8.04 12.88 3.69
CA VAL A 104 9.35 12.87 3.03
C VAL A 104 9.17 13.45 1.62
N ASN A 105 10.25 13.99 1.08
CA ASN A 105 10.21 14.62 -0.24
C ASN A 105 10.79 13.70 -1.29
N PHE A 106 9.99 13.44 -2.34
CA PHE A 106 10.43 12.67 -3.49
C PHE A 106 10.90 13.58 -4.64
N GLY A 107 10.73 14.89 -4.49
CA GLY A 107 11.04 15.82 -5.58
C GLY A 107 9.85 16.01 -6.52
N HIS A 108 8.64 15.92 -6.00
CA HIS A 108 7.40 16.03 -6.78
C HIS A 108 6.58 17.19 -6.24
N ASP A 109 5.74 17.78 -7.10
CA ASP A 109 4.87 18.87 -6.69
C ASP A 109 3.91 18.47 -5.56
N TYR A 110 3.61 17.20 -5.43
CA TYR A 110 2.72 16.67 -4.41
C TYR A 110 3.42 16.41 -3.06
N ASP A 111 4.70 16.76 -2.94
CA ASP A 111 5.41 16.63 -1.68
C ASP A 111 4.83 17.56 -0.61
N PRO A 112 5.01 17.27 0.66
CA PRO A 112 5.66 16.08 1.18
C PRO A 112 4.75 14.86 1.09
N VAL A 113 5.35 13.68 0.95
CA VAL A 113 4.59 12.43 0.91
C VAL A 113 4.50 11.90 2.33
N HIS A 114 3.28 11.70 2.79
CA HIS A 114 2.99 11.19 4.13
C HIS A 114 2.59 9.72 4.13
N LEU A 115 2.01 9.24 3.03
CA LEU A 115 1.53 7.87 2.93
C LEU A 115 2.27 7.16 1.79
N ILE A 116 3.01 6.13 2.15
CA ILE A 116 3.73 5.32 1.18
C ILE A 116 3.13 3.93 1.19
N PHE A 117 2.41 3.60 0.11
CA PHE A 117 1.87 2.25 -0.07
C PHE A 117 2.86 1.43 -0.87
N THR A 118 3.14 0.22 -0.40
CA THR A 118 3.98 -0.73 -1.13
C THR A 118 3.10 -1.89 -1.56
N LEU A 119 3.02 -2.11 -2.87
CA LEU A 119 2.24 -3.21 -3.42
C LEU A 119 3.18 -4.34 -3.76
N ALA A 120 2.86 -5.54 -3.30
CA ALA A 120 3.60 -6.75 -3.62
C ALA A 120 2.67 -7.67 -4.40
N PRO A 121 2.63 -7.55 -5.74
CA PRO A 121 1.67 -8.31 -6.55
C PRO A 121 2.24 -9.67 -6.92
N ILE A 122 1.38 -10.68 -6.98
CA ILE A 122 1.77 -11.98 -7.51
C ILE A 122 1.55 -12.00 -9.02
N ASP A 123 0.47 -11.35 -9.46
CA ASP A 123 0.16 -11.24 -10.88
C ASP A 123 -0.58 -9.92 -11.13
N GLU A 124 -0.97 -9.70 -12.39
CA GLU A 124 -1.54 -8.42 -12.79
C GLU A 124 -2.97 -8.20 -12.31
N VAL A 125 -3.69 -9.24 -11.91
CA VAL A 125 -5.11 -9.09 -11.55
C VAL A 125 -5.39 -9.26 -10.06
N ALA A 126 -4.47 -9.83 -9.31
CA ALA A 126 -4.71 -10.18 -7.91
C ALA A 126 -4.95 -8.96 -7.03
N HIS A 127 -4.54 -7.77 -7.48
CA HIS A 127 -4.62 -6.56 -6.67
C HIS A 127 -5.60 -5.52 -7.19
N LEU A 128 -6.37 -5.84 -8.24
CA LEU A 128 -7.23 -4.82 -8.87
C LEU A 128 -8.31 -4.29 -7.93
N THR A 129 -8.94 -5.16 -7.14
CA THR A 129 -9.96 -4.71 -6.21
C THR A 129 -9.36 -3.83 -5.13
N ALA A 130 -8.19 -4.21 -4.60
CA ALA A 130 -7.53 -3.42 -3.58
C ALA A 130 -7.18 -2.03 -4.11
N LEU A 131 -6.66 -1.94 -5.34
CA LEU A 131 -6.33 -0.65 -5.93
C LEU A 131 -7.57 0.20 -6.17
N SER A 132 -8.65 -0.42 -6.63
CA SER A 132 -9.90 0.30 -6.84
C SER A 132 -10.40 0.92 -5.53
N GLU A 133 -10.35 0.15 -4.45
CA GLU A 133 -10.76 0.65 -3.15
C GLU A 133 -9.84 1.76 -2.64
N LEU A 134 -8.54 1.61 -2.86
CA LEU A 134 -7.59 2.65 -2.46
C LEU A 134 -7.85 3.95 -3.20
N LEU A 135 -8.05 3.88 -4.52
CA LEU A 135 -8.32 5.08 -5.30
C LEU A 135 -9.62 5.75 -4.87
N LYS A 136 -10.62 4.96 -4.48
CA LYS A 136 -11.86 5.50 -3.97
C LYS A 136 -11.64 6.25 -2.67
N LEU A 137 -10.83 5.70 -1.77
CA LEU A 137 -10.51 6.39 -0.51
C LEU A 137 -9.83 7.72 -0.79
N ILE A 138 -8.88 7.73 -1.73
CA ILE A 138 -8.14 8.94 -2.07
C ILE A 138 -9.07 10.01 -2.63
N ASP A 139 -10.04 9.61 -3.46
CA ASP A 139 -10.91 10.56 -4.15
C ASP A 139 -12.07 11.05 -3.30
N GLU A 140 -12.59 10.21 -2.40
CA GLU A 140 -13.87 10.49 -1.73
C GLU A 140 -13.74 10.97 -0.29
N TYR A 141 -12.57 10.88 0.31
CA TYR A 141 -12.39 11.20 1.73
C TYR A 141 -11.19 12.09 1.94
N ASN A 142 -11.14 12.75 3.09
CA ASN A 142 -9.92 13.44 3.54
C ASN A 142 -8.94 12.40 4.05
N PHE A 143 -8.53 11.53 3.15
CA PHE A 143 -7.80 10.32 3.51
C PHE A 143 -6.48 10.61 4.20
N VAL A 144 -5.68 11.51 3.59
CA VAL A 144 -4.37 11.85 4.18
C VAL A 144 -4.55 12.42 5.58
N GLU A 145 -5.46 13.37 5.73
CA GLU A 145 -5.67 14.03 7.00
C GLU A 145 -6.11 13.03 8.07
N GLU A 146 -7.00 12.09 7.71
CA GLU A 146 -7.44 11.08 8.65
C GLU A 146 -6.30 10.14 9.04
N MET A 147 -5.48 9.76 8.07
CA MET A 147 -4.35 8.88 8.37
C MET A 147 -3.31 9.56 9.24
N LEU A 148 -3.17 10.87 9.14
CA LEU A 148 -2.20 11.60 9.97
C LEU A 148 -2.63 11.71 11.43
N THR A 149 -3.88 11.40 11.75
CA THR A 149 -4.35 11.45 13.14
C THR A 149 -4.19 10.12 13.87
N VAL A 150 -3.79 9.06 13.17
CA VAL A 150 -3.71 7.74 13.82
C VAL A 150 -2.53 7.68 14.79
N ASP A 151 -2.72 6.93 15.87
CA ASP A 151 -1.68 6.73 16.88
C ASP A 151 -1.04 5.36 16.79
N SER A 152 -1.66 4.45 16.06
CA SER A 152 -1.18 3.07 15.98
C SER A 152 -1.57 2.46 14.64
N LYS A 153 -0.90 1.37 14.31
CA LYS A 153 -1.24 0.62 13.10
C LYS A 153 -2.66 0.06 13.16
N GLN A 154 -3.11 -0.34 14.34
CA GLN A 154 -4.48 -0.84 14.50
C GLN A 154 -5.49 0.27 14.24
N ASP A 155 -5.22 1.49 14.72
CA ASP A 155 -6.09 2.63 14.48
C ASP A 155 -6.18 2.96 12.99
N ALA A 156 -5.06 2.86 12.29
CA ALA A 156 -5.03 3.13 10.84
C ALA A 156 -5.98 2.18 10.09
N VAL A 157 -5.88 0.89 10.38
CA VAL A 157 -6.73 -0.10 9.72
C VAL A 157 -8.20 0.09 10.09
N ALA A 158 -8.47 0.42 11.34
CA ALA A 158 -9.85 0.66 11.79
C ALA A 158 -10.46 1.84 11.05
N LYS A 159 -9.70 2.91 10.85
CA LYS A 159 -10.21 4.07 10.11
C LYS A 159 -10.46 3.74 8.64
N ILE A 160 -9.56 3.00 8.03
CA ILE A 160 -9.75 2.57 6.63
C ILE A 160 -11.00 1.71 6.52
N GLU A 161 -11.17 0.77 7.43
CA GLU A 161 -12.35 -0.09 7.44
C GLU A 161 -13.62 0.73 7.56
N GLY A 162 -13.62 1.72 8.45
CA GLY A 162 -14.78 2.59 8.62
C GLY A 162 -15.13 3.36 7.36
N MET A 163 -14.12 3.84 6.64
CA MET A 163 -14.35 4.55 5.38
C MET A 163 -14.91 3.64 4.30
N LEU A 164 -14.36 2.43 4.20
CA LEU A 164 -14.80 1.48 3.17
C LEU A 164 -16.21 1.00 3.39
N THR A 165 -16.62 0.85 4.65
CA THR A 165 -17.98 0.37 4.95
C THR A 165 -19.05 1.44 4.76
N LYS A 166 -18.68 2.71 4.71
CA LYS A 166 -19.64 3.80 4.49
C LYS A 166 -20.06 3.93 3.03
N SER A 167 -19.29 3.38 2.14
CA SER A 167 -19.61 3.46 0.71
C SER A 167 -20.16 2.13 0.20
#